data_9b9bc5cccaf8502f49a055bc2d3e1ffa
#
_entry.id   9b9bc5cccaf8502f49a055bc2d3e1ffa
#
_cell.length_a   1.000
_cell.length_b   1.000
_cell.length_c   1.000
_cell.angle_alpha   90.00
_cell.angle_beta   90.00
_cell.angle_gamma   90.00
#
_symmetry.space_group_name_H-M   'P 1'
#
loop_
_entity.id
_entity.type
_entity.pdbx_description
1 polymer ?
#
loop_
_entity_poly.entity_id
_entity_poly.type
_entity_poly.pdbx_seq_one_letter_code
_entity_poly.pdbx_strand_id
1 'polypeptide(L)'
;MPVSAPVICPHHRIQYMGKCPLCAALWVRRKSDLESRRGSARDRGYTRTWEKVRRIKLNQTPLCERCTRGHKIKPADMVHHKDHNQFNNHMDNLESLCRDCHNQEHKGAILKRPAMIPDLQPSGIPINIICGPPGSGKTAYCQQNMVPGDTLIDIDIIKAKLSGLPIYHAGDEWLNKSIAERNAKLIKLQYYKHKSAWLVASYPSYQDRKRMAEMLKAKVTVLEVGPDECKKRIMNDKRRPQWAKIESCKAVDRWWKNYVSGTVDFSKEKSQ
;
A
#
# COMPACT_ATOMS: atom_id res chain seq x y z
N MET A 1 11.76 7.26 42.17
CA MET A 1 11.04 7.31 40.90
C MET A 1 9.96 6.24 40.94
N PRO A 2 8.71 6.51 40.59
CA PRO A 2 7.66 5.47 40.60
C PRO A 2 8.01 4.39 39.59
N VAL A 3 8.13 3.15 40.04
CA VAL A 3 8.33 1.99 39.20
C VAL A 3 6.99 1.70 38.51
N SER A 4 6.99 1.67 37.16
CA SER A 4 5.79 1.37 36.40
C SER A 4 5.30 -0.04 36.72
N ALA A 5 3.98 -0.20 36.86
CA ALA A 5 3.39 -1.52 37.11
C ALA A 5 3.72 -2.50 35.95
N PRO A 6 3.91 -3.80 36.23
CA PRO A 6 4.15 -4.81 35.22
C PRO A 6 2.92 -4.96 34.31
N VAL A 7 3.14 -5.12 33.01
CA VAL A 7 2.12 -5.22 31.97
C VAL A 7 2.22 -6.60 31.28
N ILE A 8 1.10 -7.19 30.92
CA ILE A 8 1.07 -8.43 30.14
C ILE A 8 1.16 -8.11 28.65
N CYS A 9 2.14 -8.70 27.97
CA CYS A 9 2.29 -8.53 26.52
C CYS A 9 1.12 -9.15 25.77
N PRO A 10 0.39 -8.39 24.92
CA PRO A 10 -0.75 -8.93 24.17
C PRO A 10 -0.34 -9.98 23.13
N HIS A 11 0.92 -9.96 22.66
CA HIS A 11 1.42 -10.88 21.63
C HIS A 11 2.03 -12.16 22.22
N HIS A 12 2.72 -12.07 23.37
CA HIS A 12 3.46 -13.20 23.95
C HIS A 12 2.90 -13.69 25.27
N ARG A 13 1.90 -12.98 25.83
CA ARG A 13 1.25 -13.28 27.12
C ARG A 13 2.20 -13.44 28.32
N ILE A 14 3.40 -12.85 28.21
CA ILE A 14 4.36 -12.78 29.31
C ILE A 14 4.20 -11.45 30.06
N GLN A 15 4.42 -11.49 31.37
CA GLN A 15 4.49 -10.29 32.20
C GLN A 15 5.88 -9.65 32.09
N TYR A 16 5.92 -8.32 31.94
CA TYR A 16 7.17 -7.58 31.76
C TYR A 16 7.07 -6.16 32.33
N MET A 17 8.24 -5.55 32.57
CA MET A 17 8.36 -4.13 32.92
C MET A 17 9.01 -3.38 31.76
N GLY A 18 8.44 -2.27 31.36
CA GLY A 18 8.92 -1.45 30.24
C GLY A 18 8.53 -2.02 28.86
N LYS A 19 9.49 -2.56 28.10
CA LYS A 19 9.23 -3.14 26.76
C LYS A 19 9.35 -4.65 26.80
N CYS A 20 8.38 -5.37 26.23
CA CYS A 20 8.43 -6.82 26.15
C CYS A 20 9.71 -7.28 25.43
N PRO A 21 10.57 -8.10 26.05
CA PRO A 21 11.86 -8.52 25.50
C PRO A 21 11.71 -9.32 24.20
N LEU A 22 10.69 -10.15 24.07
CA LEU A 22 10.41 -10.91 22.85
C LEU A 22 9.95 -10.00 21.70
N CYS A 23 9.07 -9.01 21.98
CA CYS A 23 8.73 -8.00 21.00
C CYS A 23 9.94 -7.19 20.56
N ALA A 24 10.81 -6.81 21.48
CA ALA A 24 12.04 -6.07 21.20
C ALA A 24 13.00 -6.89 20.33
N ALA A 25 13.23 -8.16 20.65
CA ALA A 25 14.07 -9.06 19.87
C ALA A 25 13.53 -9.27 18.44
N LEU A 26 12.21 -9.50 18.30
CA LEU A 26 11.55 -9.60 17.00
C LEU A 26 11.69 -8.29 16.20
N TRP A 27 11.57 -7.14 16.85
CA TRP A 27 11.73 -5.86 16.19
C TRP A 27 13.15 -5.64 15.66
N VAL A 28 14.17 -6.00 16.44
CA VAL A 28 15.60 -5.92 16.03
C VAL A 28 15.84 -6.85 14.83
N ARG A 29 15.39 -8.10 14.90
CA ARG A 29 15.51 -9.06 13.80
C ARG A 29 14.84 -8.57 12.53
N ARG A 30 13.59 -8.06 12.62
CA ARG A 30 12.87 -7.47 11.50
C ARG A 30 13.60 -6.25 10.91
N LYS A 31 14.19 -5.40 11.75
CA LYS A 31 14.96 -4.24 11.30
C LYS A 31 16.18 -4.70 10.52
N SER A 32 16.93 -5.67 11.02
CA SER A 32 18.10 -6.25 10.34
C SER A 32 17.70 -6.88 8.98
N ASP A 33 16.63 -7.67 8.93
CA ASP A 33 16.13 -8.28 7.69
C ASP A 33 15.65 -7.22 6.67
N LEU A 34 15.04 -6.15 7.14
CA LEU A 34 14.64 -5.03 6.29
C LEU A 34 15.85 -4.27 5.74
N GLU A 35 16.88 -4.06 6.55
CA GLU A 35 18.11 -3.37 6.14
C GLU A 35 18.90 -4.22 5.14
N SER A 36 19.01 -5.55 5.35
CA SER A 36 19.67 -6.45 4.41
C SER A 36 18.98 -6.52 3.04
N ARG A 37 17.63 -6.49 3.01
CA ARG A 37 16.84 -6.46 1.77
C ARG A 37 16.82 -5.09 1.07
N ARG A 38 17.18 -4.03 1.78
CA ARG A 38 17.11 -2.66 1.28
C ARG A 38 18.21 -2.29 0.30
N GLY A 39 19.24 -3.12 0.18
CA GLY A 39 20.44 -2.84 -0.58
C GLY A 39 21.31 -1.73 0.03
N SER A 40 22.52 -1.57 -0.45
CA SER A 40 23.41 -0.51 0.02
C SER A 40 22.87 0.89 -0.33
N ALA A 41 23.34 1.93 0.35
CA ALA A 41 23.01 3.31 0.00
C ALA A 41 23.35 3.63 -1.47
N ARG A 42 24.41 3.01 -1.99
CA ARG A 42 24.86 3.15 -3.39
C ARG A 42 23.86 2.54 -4.36
N ASP A 43 23.35 1.34 -4.07
CA ASP A 43 22.35 0.64 -4.90
C ASP A 43 21.02 1.42 -4.95
N ARG A 44 20.78 2.25 -3.95
CA ARG A 44 19.64 3.15 -3.84
C ARG A 44 19.89 4.55 -4.40
N GLY A 45 20.92 4.73 -5.23
CA GLY A 45 21.23 6.01 -5.86
C GLY A 45 21.89 7.07 -4.97
N TYR A 46 22.13 6.80 -3.68
CA TYR A 46 22.82 7.73 -2.76
C TYR A 46 24.34 7.65 -2.96
N THR A 47 24.80 8.19 -4.09
CA THR A 47 26.21 8.22 -4.49
C THR A 47 26.84 9.57 -4.12
N ARG A 48 28.21 9.63 -4.19
CA ARG A 48 28.93 10.91 -4.07
C ARG A 48 28.48 11.94 -5.12
N THR A 49 28.11 11.49 -6.32
CA THR A 49 27.58 12.34 -7.36
C THR A 49 26.23 12.92 -6.93
N TRP A 50 25.34 12.12 -6.38
CA TRP A 50 24.07 12.59 -5.83
C TRP A 50 24.28 13.65 -4.72
N GLU A 51 25.21 13.44 -3.82
CA GLU A 51 25.49 14.41 -2.75
C GLU A 51 25.94 15.75 -3.28
N LYS A 52 26.77 15.76 -4.37
CA LYS A 52 27.17 17.00 -5.04
C LYS A 52 25.97 17.69 -5.70
N VAL A 53 25.17 16.96 -6.46
CA VAL A 53 23.98 17.50 -7.14
C VAL A 53 22.97 18.04 -6.12
N ARG A 54 22.71 17.29 -5.07
CA ARG A 54 21.83 17.71 -3.97
C ARG A 54 22.28 19.03 -3.35
N ARG A 55 23.58 19.18 -3.06
CA ARG A 55 24.15 20.39 -2.49
C ARG A 55 24.01 21.57 -3.46
N ILE A 56 24.29 21.38 -4.75
CA ILE A 56 24.13 22.41 -5.77
C ILE A 56 22.66 22.87 -5.83
N LYS A 57 21.72 21.92 -5.87
CA LYS A 57 20.28 22.24 -5.94
C LYS A 57 19.82 23.05 -4.72
N LEU A 58 20.21 22.65 -3.51
CA LEU A 58 19.85 23.38 -2.28
C LEU A 58 20.50 24.76 -2.19
N ASN A 59 21.72 24.93 -2.74
CA ASN A 59 22.36 26.25 -2.79
C ASN A 59 21.67 27.18 -3.79
N GLN A 60 21.22 26.63 -4.94
CA GLN A 60 20.50 27.43 -5.95
C GLN A 60 19.08 27.79 -5.52
N THR A 61 18.40 26.87 -4.81
CA THR A 61 17.04 27.07 -4.34
C THR A 61 16.95 26.70 -2.84
N PRO A 62 17.40 27.62 -1.95
CA PRO A 62 17.47 27.35 -0.51
C PRO A 62 16.11 27.34 0.18
N LEU A 63 15.07 27.87 -0.47
CA LEU A 63 13.70 27.87 0.04
C LEU A 63 12.89 26.72 -0.55
N CYS A 64 11.94 26.21 0.23
CA CYS A 64 11.01 25.18 -0.22
C CYS A 64 10.15 25.69 -1.40
N GLU A 65 10.35 25.15 -2.59
CA GLU A 65 9.65 25.59 -3.80
C GLU A 65 8.13 25.49 -3.70
N ARG A 66 7.59 24.50 -2.97
CA ARG A 66 6.14 24.36 -2.75
C ARG A 66 5.59 25.38 -1.76
N CYS A 67 6.31 25.60 -0.67
CA CYS A 67 5.90 26.64 0.30
C CYS A 67 5.93 28.02 -0.34
N THR A 68 6.94 28.32 -1.14
CA THR A 68 7.07 29.60 -1.85
C THR A 68 5.92 29.82 -2.83
N ARG A 69 5.50 28.79 -3.58
CA ARG A 69 4.29 28.87 -4.44
C ARG A 69 3.02 29.16 -3.64
N GLY A 70 2.96 28.73 -2.38
CA GLY A 70 1.85 29.00 -1.45
C GLY A 70 2.09 30.24 -0.56
N HIS A 71 2.96 31.16 -0.97
CA HIS A 71 3.30 32.40 -0.25
C HIS A 71 3.82 32.18 1.20
N LYS A 72 4.46 31.03 1.45
CA LYS A 72 5.06 30.69 2.75
C LYS A 72 6.57 30.55 2.60
N ILE A 73 7.32 31.21 3.47
CA ILE A 73 8.78 31.14 3.48
C ILE A 73 9.21 30.04 4.46
N LYS A 74 9.76 28.94 3.94
CA LYS A 74 10.37 27.86 4.71
C LYS A 74 11.69 27.44 4.07
N PRO A 75 12.75 27.16 4.83
CA PRO A 75 13.98 26.62 4.29
C PRO A 75 13.75 25.21 3.71
N ALA A 76 14.45 24.91 2.64
CA ALA A 76 14.50 23.56 2.06
C ALA A 76 15.66 22.80 2.70
N ASP A 77 15.40 21.57 3.14
CA ASP A 77 16.39 20.64 3.69
C ASP A 77 16.43 19.31 2.93
N MET A 78 15.50 19.11 2.01
CA MET A 78 15.35 17.91 1.20
C MET A 78 15.35 18.25 -0.29
N VAL A 79 15.87 17.32 -1.13
CA VAL A 79 15.72 17.38 -2.60
C VAL A 79 14.89 16.18 -3.02
N HIS A 80 13.84 16.44 -3.79
CA HIS A 80 12.89 15.46 -4.30
C HIS A 80 13.06 15.28 -5.80
N HIS A 81 13.00 14.02 -6.28
CA HIS A 81 12.96 13.71 -7.71
C HIS A 81 11.50 13.71 -8.16
N LYS A 82 11.14 14.64 -9.08
CA LYS A 82 9.75 14.82 -9.53
C LYS A 82 9.17 13.57 -10.20
N ASP A 83 10.02 12.80 -10.89
CA ASP A 83 9.66 11.53 -11.55
C ASP A 83 9.73 10.31 -10.62
N HIS A 84 10.11 10.51 -9.34
CA HIS A 84 10.38 9.45 -8.35
C HIS A 84 11.51 8.47 -8.75
N ASN A 85 12.31 8.79 -9.77
CA ASN A 85 13.47 8.01 -10.18
C ASN A 85 14.74 8.60 -9.53
N GLN A 86 15.25 7.94 -8.50
CA GLN A 86 16.43 8.36 -7.73
C GLN A 86 17.75 8.37 -8.52
N PHE A 87 17.77 7.82 -9.74
CA PHE A 87 18.93 7.82 -10.63
C PHE A 87 18.91 8.98 -11.63
N ASN A 88 17.76 9.63 -11.81
CA ASN A 88 17.63 10.79 -12.71
C ASN A 88 17.96 12.08 -11.96
N ASN A 89 19.25 12.39 -11.92
CA ASN A 89 19.80 13.55 -11.21
C ASN A 89 19.82 14.84 -12.05
N HIS A 90 19.04 14.91 -13.15
CA HIS A 90 18.92 16.13 -13.97
C HIS A 90 18.28 17.24 -13.15
N MET A 91 18.83 18.46 -13.22
CA MET A 91 18.42 19.59 -12.34
C MET A 91 16.94 19.95 -12.50
N ASP A 92 16.38 19.83 -13.71
CA ASP A 92 14.96 20.09 -13.99
C ASP A 92 14.02 19.07 -13.36
N ASN A 93 14.54 17.86 -13.06
CA ASN A 93 13.82 16.80 -12.37
C ASN A 93 13.84 16.98 -10.84
N LEU A 94 14.64 17.90 -10.32
CA LEU A 94 14.84 18.09 -8.89
C LEU A 94 14.02 19.26 -8.34
N GLU A 95 13.44 19.07 -7.17
CA GLU A 95 12.66 20.08 -6.44
C GLU A 95 13.18 20.20 -5.01
N SER A 96 13.50 21.43 -4.56
CA SER A 96 13.92 21.73 -3.19
C SER A 96 12.70 21.83 -2.27
N LEU A 97 12.62 20.97 -1.25
CA LEU A 97 11.46 20.87 -0.36
C LEU A 97 11.86 20.96 1.11
N CYS A 98 10.99 21.55 1.95
CA CYS A 98 11.07 21.31 3.38
C CYS A 98 10.59 19.89 3.72
N ARG A 99 10.94 19.40 4.91
CA ARG A 99 10.60 18.05 5.37
C ARG A 99 9.09 17.76 5.31
N ASP A 100 8.25 18.74 5.65
CA ASP A 100 6.80 18.56 5.63
C ASP A 100 6.28 18.34 4.20
N CYS A 101 6.71 19.17 3.24
CA CYS A 101 6.31 19.04 1.84
C CYS A 101 6.86 17.75 1.21
N HIS A 102 8.10 17.38 1.53
CA HIS A 102 8.70 16.11 1.09
C HIS A 102 7.94 14.90 1.66
N ASN A 103 7.58 14.93 2.95
CA ASN A 103 6.79 13.87 3.58
C ASN A 103 5.38 13.78 3.00
N GLN A 104 4.76 14.91 2.62
CA GLN A 104 3.46 14.91 1.95
C GLN A 104 3.52 14.23 0.59
N GLU A 105 4.60 14.43 -0.18
CA GLU A 105 4.82 13.74 -1.44
C GLU A 105 4.91 12.22 -1.24
N HIS A 106 5.61 11.80 -0.21
CA HIS A 106 5.76 10.39 0.12
C HIS A 106 4.57 9.78 0.88
N LYS A 107 3.71 10.58 1.54
CA LYS A 107 2.48 10.06 2.18
C LYS A 107 1.58 9.34 1.17
N GLY A 108 1.44 9.88 -0.05
CA GLY A 108 0.73 9.18 -1.13
C GLY A 108 1.43 7.91 -1.64
N ALA A 109 2.76 7.84 -1.55
CA ALA A 109 3.54 6.67 -1.95
C ALA A 109 3.54 5.57 -0.87
N ILE A 110 3.48 5.94 0.40
CA ILE A 110 3.37 4.97 1.53
C ILE A 110 2.00 4.26 1.47
N LEU A 111 0.94 4.97 1.06
CA LEU A 111 -0.37 4.35 0.81
C LEU A 111 -0.42 3.51 -0.48
N LYS A 112 0.54 3.70 -1.40
CA LYS A 112 0.59 3.02 -2.70
C LYS A 112 1.33 1.68 -2.69
N ARG A 113 2.20 1.42 -1.70
CA ARG A 113 2.84 0.10 -1.57
C ARG A 113 1.98 -0.76 -0.67
N PRO A 114 1.60 -1.99 -1.11
CA PRO A 114 1.02 -2.93 -0.18
C PRO A 114 1.98 -3.03 1.00
N ALA A 115 1.56 -2.52 2.16
CA ALA A 115 2.37 -2.61 3.36
C ALA A 115 2.70 -4.10 3.55
N MET A 116 3.96 -4.41 3.86
CA MET A 116 4.25 -5.75 4.37
C MET A 116 3.32 -5.96 5.57
N ILE A 117 2.47 -6.98 5.47
CA ILE A 117 1.60 -7.36 6.56
C ILE A 117 2.48 -8.16 7.53
N PRO A 118 2.82 -7.60 8.71
CA PRO A 118 3.59 -8.35 9.70
C PRO A 118 2.82 -9.63 10.04
N ASP A 119 3.53 -10.73 10.23
CA ASP A 119 2.98 -12.03 10.64
C ASP A 119 2.07 -12.72 9.59
N LEU A 120 2.05 -12.21 8.36
CA LEU A 120 1.40 -12.91 7.25
C LEU A 120 2.23 -14.16 6.90
N GLN A 121 1.63 -15.30 7.10
CA GLN A 121 2.15 -16.59 6.64
C GLN A 121 1.33 -17.06 5.43
N PRO A 122 1.92 -17.80 4.50
CA PRO A 122 1.16 -18.46 3.45
C PRO A 122 0.03 -19.28 4.08
N SER A 123 -1.19 -19.11 3.61
CA SER A 123 -2.31 -19.91 4.08
C SER A 123 -2.28 -21.28 3.38
N GLY A 124 -2.80 -22.32 4.05
CA GLY A 124 -2.97 -23.64 3.46
C GLY A 124 -4.12 -23.74 2.44
N ILE A 125 -4.83 -22.63 2.17
CA ILE A 125 -5.93 -22.57 1.21
C ILE A 125 -5.53 -21.78 -0.04
N PRO A 126 -6.10 -22.07 -1.21
CA PRO A 126 -5.88 -21.30 -2.43
C PRO A 126 -6.33 -19.84 -2.26
N ILE A 127 -5.50 -18.92 -2.71
CA ILE A 127 -5.82 -17.49 -2.70
C ILE A 127 -5.83 -16.92 -4.12
N ASN A 128 -6.93 -16.27 -4.50
CA ASN A 128 -7.10 -15.58 -5.77
C ASN A 128 -7.09 -14.07 -5.53
N ILE A 129 -6.14 -13.36 -6.12
CA ILE A 129 -6.06 -11.90 -6.07
C ILE A 129 -6.63 -11.35 -7.38
N ILE A 130 -7.72 -10.60 -7.30
CA ILE A 130 -8.35 -9.98 -8.46
C ILE A 130 -8.00 -8.50 -8.48
N CYS A 131 -7.18 -8.12 -9.46
CA CYS A 131 -6.68 -6.75 -9.63
C CYS A 131 -7.40 -6.03 -10.77
N GLY A 132 -7.36 -4.70 -10.75
CA GLY A 132 -7.91 -3.88 -11.82
C GLY A 132 -8.33 -2.48 -11.34
N PRO A 133 -8.65 -1.56 -12.27
CA PRO A 133 -9.10 -0.22 -11.93
C PRO A 133 -10.45 -0.22 -11.21
N PRO A 134 -10.86 0.87 -10.55
CA PRO A 134 -12.24 1.06 -10.13
C PRO A 134 -13.18 0.89 -11.32
N GLY A 135 -14.35 0.27 -11.11
CA GLY A 135 -15.32 0.03 -12.19
C GLY A 135 -14.99 -1.14 -13.13
N SER A 136 -13.86 -1.86 -12.96
CA SER A 136 -13.53 -3.02 -13.81
C SER A 136 -14.36 -4.28 -13.54
N GLY A 137 -15.16 -4.30 -12.47
CA GLY A 137 -16.03 -5.45 -12.15
C GLY A 137 -15.39 -6.50 -11.25
N LYS A 138 -14.32 -6.19 -10.53
CA LYS A 138 -13.58 -7.14 -9.66
C LYS A 138 -14.47 -7.91 -8.70
N THR A 139 -15.33 -7.21 -7.96
CA THR A 139 -16.21 -7.84 -6.97
C THR A 139 -17.22 -8.75 -7.64
N ALA A 140 -17.79 -8.34 -8.79
CA ALA A 140 -18.69 -9.17 -9.57
C ALA A 140 -17.99 -10.42 -10.11
N TYR A 141 -16.76 -10.27 -10.63
CA TYR A 141 -15.95 -11.40 -11.07
C TYR A 141 -15.71 -12.41 -9.93
N CYS A 142 -15.35 -11.92 -8.73
CA CYS A 142 -15.22 -12.80 -7.57
C CYS A 142 -16.53 -13.55 -7.29
N GLN A 143 -17.65 -12.83 -7.21
CA GLN A 143 -18.96 -13.42 -6.90
C GLN A 143 -19.42 -14.48 -7.92
N GLN A 144 -19.08 -14.31 -9.19
CA GLN A 144 -19.38 -15.27 -10.26
C GLN A 144 -18.53 -16.54 -10.22
N ASN A 145 -17.33 -16.44 -9.65
CA ASN A 145 -16.37 -17.56 -9.61
C ASN A 145 -16.22 -18.22 -8.24
N MET A 146 -16.77 -17.62 -7.19
CA MET A 146 -16.79 -18.17 -5.84
C MET A 146 -17.74 -19.35 -5.71
N VAL A 147 -17.37 -20.32 -4.89
CA VAL A 147 -18.20 -21.45 -4.53
C VAL A 147 -18.56 -21.41 -3.03
N PRO A 148 -19.60 -22.12 -2.57
CA PRO A 148 -19.94 -22.19 -1.15
C PRO A 148 -18.74 -22.64 -0.31
N GLY A 149 -18.42 -21.85 0.72
CA GLY A 149 -17.26 -22.05 1.59
C GLY A 149 -16.05 -21.16 1.26
N ASP A 150 -16.08 -20.42 0.16
CA ASP A 150 -15.09 -19.38 -0.15
C ASP A 150 -15.32 -18.11 0.67
N THR A 151 -14.26 -17.34 0.85
CA THR A 151 -14.33 -16.03 1.52
C THR A 151 -13.89 -14.89 0.61
N LEU A 152 -14.65 -13.78 0.64
CA LEU A 152 -14.35 -12.56 -0.09
C LEU A 152 -13.73 -11.52 0.84
N ILE A 153 -12.59 -10.96 0.43
CA ILE A 153 -11.88 -9.88 1.12
C ILE A 153 -11.84 -8.68 0.19
N ASP A 154 -12.80 -7.77 0.37
CA ASP A 154 -12.96 -6.54 -0.40
C ASP A 154 -12.97 -5.35 0.56
N ILE A 155 -12.09 -4.38 0.32
CA ILE A 155 -11.93 -3.22 1.20
C ILE A 155 -13.16 -2.31 1.21
N ASP A 156 -13.90 -2.23 0.10
CA ASP A 156 -15.12 -1.43 0.03
C ASP A 156 -16.24 -2.05 0.87
N ILE A 157 -16.33 -3.38 0.89
CA ILE A 157 -17.27 -4.12 1.75
C ILE A 157 -16.86 -3.98 3.23
N ILE A 158 -15.57 -4.10 3.52
CA ILE A 158 -15.06 -3.94 4.89
C ILE A 158 -15.33 -2.51 5.38
N LYS A 159 -15.10 -1.51 4.54
CA LYS A 159 -15.31 -0.10 4.83
C LYS A 159 -16.78 0.20 5.13
N ALA A 160 -17.69 -0.34 4.34
CA ALA A 160 -19.12 -0.25 4.58
C ALA A 160 -19.54 -0.89 5.91
N LYS A 161 -19.02 -2.10 6.21
CA LYS A 161 -19.29 -2.80 7.47
C LYS A 161 -18.79 -2.04 8.70
N LEU A 162 -17.58 -1.47 8.64
CA LEU A 162 -16.99 -0.75 9.77
C LEU A 162 -17.65 0.60 10.02
N SER A 163 -18.09 1.28 8.97
CA SER A 163 -18.74 2.60 9.07
C SER A 163 -20.23 2.54 9.38
N GLY A 164 -20.89 1.41 9.12
CA GLY A 164 -22.34 1.31 9.16
C GLY A 164 -23.05 2.01 7.98
N LEU A 165 -22.29 2.54 7.03
CA LEU A 165 -22.82 3.25 5.85
C LEU A 165 -22.96 2.28 4.66
N PRO A 166 -23.82 2.63 3.67
CA PRO A 166 -23.89 1.87 2.42
C PRO A 166 -22.52 1.81 1.71
N ILE A 167 -22.31 0.80 0.88
CA ILE A 167 -21.07 0.66 0.11
C ILE A 167 -20.76 1.93 -0.70
N TYR A 168 -19.49 2.36 -0.71
CA TYR A 168 -18.99 3.60 -1.32
C TYR A 168 -19.40 4.92 -0.64
N HIS A 169 -20.13 4.90 0.47
CA HIS A 169 -20.52 6.12 1.21
C HIS A 169 -19.58 6.52 2.31
N ALA A 170 -18.74 5.62 2.80
CA ALA A 170 -17.74 5.94 3.81
C ALA A 170 -16.55 6.72 3.21
N GLY A 171 -16.10 7.77 3.88
CA GLY A 171 -14.95 8.60 3.47
C GLY A 171 -13.59 8.01 3.81
N ASP A 172 -12.52 8.80 3.61
CA ASP A 172 -11.14 8.34 3.79
C ASP A 172 -10.75 8.14 5.26
N GLU A 173 -11.50 8.71 6.20
CA GLU A 173 -11.34 8.50 7.64
C GLU A 173 -11.42 7.01 8.05
N TRP A 174 -12.12 6.21 7.26
CA TRP A 174 -12.27 4.76 7.48
C TRP A 174 -11.19 3.92 6.79
N LEU A 175 -10.36 4.52 5.92
CA LEU A 175 -9.42 3.77 5.08
C LEU A 175 -8.40 2.97 5.91
N ASN A 176 -7.75 3.62 6.88
CA ASN A 176 -6.73 2.96 7.70
C ASN A 176 -7.30 1.81 8.54
N LYS A 177 -8.50 2.00 9.12
CA LYS A 177 -9.22 0.95 9.86
C LYS A 177 -9.59 -0.23 8.95
N SER A 178 -10.03 0.07 7.73
CA SER A 178 -10.40 -0.96 6.74
C SER A 178 -9.18 -1.74 6.24
N ILE A 179 -8.03 -1.09 6.07
CA ILE A 179 -6.77 -1.76 5.74
C ILE A 179 -6.34 -2.68 6.89
N ALA A 180 -6.42 -2.22 8.14
CA ALA A 180 -6.08 -3.03 9.31
C ALA A 180 -6.99 -4.28 9.41
N GLU A 181 -8.30 -4.13 9.23
CA GLU A 181 -9.25 -5.24 9.23
C GLU A 181 -9.02 -6.22 8.07
N ARG A 182 -8.74 -5.71 6.85
CA ARG A 182 -8.35 -6.55 5.71
C ARG A 182 -7.10 -7.38 6.04
N ASN A 183 -6.08 -6.75 6.62
CA ASN A 183 -4.84 -7.42 7.00
C ASN A 183 -5.09 -8.48 8.08
N ALA A 184 -5.92 -8.17 9.08
CA ALA A 184 -6.33 -9.14 10.09
C ALA A 184 -7.07 -10.34 9.50
N LYS A 185 -7.94 -10.11 8.50
CA LYS A 185 -8.62 -11.20 7.77
C LYS A 185 -7.62 -12.08 7.01
N LEU A 186 -6.64 -11.48 6.32
CA LEU A 186 -5.60 -12.22 5.60
C LEU A 186 -4.74 -13.08 6.56
N ILE A 187 -4.36 -12.53 7.71
CA ILE A 187 -3.62 -13.29 8.75
C ILE A 187 -4.48 -14.45 9.27
N LYS A 188 -5.77 -14.24 9.48
CA LYS A 188 -6.68 -15.26 9.99
C LYS A 188 -6.93 -16.42 9.03
N LEU A 189 -6.69 -16.26 7.73
CA LEU A 189 -6.90 -17.33 6.73
C LEU A 189 -6.14 -18.61 7.06
N GLN A 190 -5.00 -18.52 7.74
CA GLN A 190 -4.23 -19.70 8.18
C GLN A 190 -4.92 -20.52 9.27
N TYR A 191 -5.92 -19.96 9.96
CA TYR A 191 -6.61 -20.62 11.10
C TYR A 191 -8.03 -21.07 10.76
N TYR A 192 -8.60 -20.62 9.64
CA TYR A 192 -9.99 -20.93 9.30
C TYR A 192 -10.07 -21.94 8.14
N LYS A 193 -11.09 -22.81 8.23
CA LYS A 193 -11.39 -23.80 7.20
C LYS A 193 -12.25 -23.19 6.08
N HIS A 194 -11.66 -22.31 5.28
CA HIS A 194 -12.26 -21.86 4.01
C HIS A 194 -11.84 -22.80 2.88
N LYS A 195 -12.63 -22.89 1.79
CA LYS A 195 -12.22 -23.61 0.58
C LYS A 195 -11.17 -22.82 -0.20
N SER A 196 -11.44 -21.53 -0.41
CA SER A 196 -10.51 -20.58 -1.00
C SER A 196 -10.78 -19.15 -0.49
N ALA A 197 -9.86 -18.23 -0.77
CA ALA A 197 -10.03 -16.81 -0.48
C ALA A 197 -9.87 -15.96 -1.76
N TRP A 198 -10.72 -14.95 -1.88
CA TRP A 198 -10.76 -14.02 -2.99
C TRP A 198 -10.46 -12.61 -2.47
N LEU A 199 -9.30 -12.06 -2.87
CA LEU A 199 -8.86 -10.73 -2.48
C LEU A 199 -9.08 -9.74 -3.63
N VAL A 200 -9.95 -8.76 -3.41
CA VAL A 200 -10.13 -7.65 -4.35
C VAL A 200 -9.09 -6.58 -4.08
N ALA A 201 -8.31 -6.23 -5.10
CA ALA A 201 -7.22 -5.26 -4.99
C ALA A 201 -7.13 -4.32 -6.20
N SER A 202 -6.41 -3.22 -6.05
CA SER A 202 -6.18 -2.27 -7.13
C SER A 202 -4.87 -2.52 -7.88
N TYR A 203 -3.77 -2.71 -7.22
CA TYR A 203 -2.38 -3.00 -7.65
C TYR A 203 -2.07 -2.80 -9.16
N PRO A 204 -1.92 -1.55 -9.65
CA PRO A 204 -1.56 -1.30 -11.05
C PRO A 204 -0.13 -1.73 -11.39
N SER A 205 0.80 -1.64 -10.43
CA SER A 205 2.19 -2.01 -10.61
C SER A 205 2.36 -3.53 -10.63
N TYR A 206 3.12 -4.05 -11.61
CA TYR A 206 3.51 -5.46 -11.67
C TYR A 206 4.26 -5.90 -10.40
N GLN A 207 5.16 -5.06 -9.89
CA GLN A 207 5.93 -5.38 -8.69
C GLN A 207 5.06 -5.54 -7.44
N ASP A 208 4.02 -4.72 -7.31
CA ASP A 208 3.08 -4.84 -6.18
C ASP A 208 2.26 -6.13 -6.28
N ARG A 209 1.81 -6.49 -7.49
CA ARG A 209 1.12 -7.76 -7.74
C ARG A 209 2.02 -8.95 -7.44
N LYS A 210 3.26 -8.95 -7.97
CA LYS A 210 4.25 -9.99 -7.73
C LYS A 210 4.50 -10.18 -6.25
N ARG A 211 4.77 -9.10 -5.52
CA ARG A 211 5.03 -9.13 -4.08
C ARG A 211 3.86 -9.71 -3.27
N MET A 212 2.63 -9.28 -3.57
CA MET A 212 1.46 -9.81 -2.87
C MET A 212 1.21 -11.28 -3.18
N ALA A 213 1.42 -11.69 -4.44
CA ALA A 213 1.30 -13.08 -4.85
C ALA A 213 2.33 -13.98 -4.16
N GLU A 214 3.59 -13.53 -4.07
CA GLU A 214 4.66 -14.24 -3.34
C GLU A 214 4.32 -14.41 -1.85
N MET A 215 3.90 -13.30 -1.19
CA MET A 215 3.56 -13.32 0.24
C MET A 215 2.40 -14.25 0.57
N LEU A 216 1.42 -14.33 -0.31
CA LEU A 216 0.19 -15.09 -0.09
C LEU A 216 0.20 -16.46 -0.78
N LYS A 217 1.23 -16.81 -1.56
CA LYS A 217 1.23 -17.97 -2.48
C LYS A 217 -0.01 -17.97 -3.36
N ALA A 218 -0.31 -16.83 -3.96
CA ALA A 218 -1.58 -16.56 -4.63
C ALA A 218 -1.45 -16.52 -6.16
N LYS A 219 -2.58 -16.84 -6.82
CA LYS A 219 -2.79 -16.54 -8.25
C LYS A 219 -3.34 -15.12 -8.40
N VAL A 220 -2.79 -14.35 -9.35
CA VAL A 220 -3.27 -13.00 -9.67
C VAL A 220 -3.99 -13.02 -11.01
N THR A 221 -5.19 -12.46 -11.04
CA THR A 221 -5.94 -12.16 -12.26
C THR A 221 -6.12 -10.64 -12.36
N VAL A 222 -5.79 -10.05 -13.52
CA VAL A 222 -5.94 -8.62 -13.77
C VAL A 222 -7.09 -8.41 -14.74
N LEU A 223 -8.06 -7.57 -14.35
CA LEU A 223 -9.17 -7.16 -15.20
C LEU A 223 -8.78 -5.85 -15.90
N GLU A 224 -8.29 -5.95 -17.13
CA GLU A 224 -7.81 -4.83 -17.95
C GLU A 224 -8.96 -4.16 -18.72
N VAL A 225 -9.95 -3.66 -17.98
CA VAL A 225 -11.08 -2.93 -18.58
C VAL A 225 -10.66 -1.48 -18.83
N GLY A 226 -10.81 -1.01 -20.07
CA GLY A 226 -10.37 0.31 -20.50
C GLY A 226 -10.94 1.46 -19.65
N PRO A 227 -10.25 2.62 -19.61
CA PRO A 227 -10.59 3.72 -18.72
C PRO A 227 -11.99 4.28 -18.97
N ASP A 228 -12.40 4.40 -20.22
CA ASP A 228 -13.71 4.98 -20.59
C ASP A 228 -14.86 4.07 -20.16
N GLU A 229 -14.73 2.76 -20.36
CA GLU A 229 -15.71 1.78 -19.91
C GLU A 229 -15.80 1.72 -18.39
N CYS A 230 -14.67 1.78 -17.68
CA CYS A 230 -14.64 1.89 -16.23
C CYS A 230 -15.39 3.13 -15.73
N LYS A 231 -15.11 4.29 -16.32
CA LYS A 231 -15.78 5.56 -15.96
C LYS A 231 -17.27 5.52 -16.26
N LYS A 232 -17.66 4.98 -17.40
CA LYS A 232 -19.08 4.78 -17.77
C LYS A 232 -19.81 3.93 -16.73
N ARG A 233 -19.24 2.80 -16.33
CA ARG A 233 -19.80 1.93 -15.28
C ARG A 233 -19.89 2.65 -13.93
N ILE A 234 -18.87 3.41 -13.54
CA ILE A 234 -18.86 4.20 -12.30
C ILE A 234 -19.98 5.24 -12.32
N MET A 235 -20.14 6.00 -13.40
CA MET A 235 -21.15 7.04 -13.50
C MET A 235 -22.58 6.47 -13.47
N ASN A 236 -22.79 5.28 -14.00
CA ASN A 236 -24.08 4.59 -14.01
C ASN A 236 -24.35 3.80 -12.71
N ASP A 237 -23.38 3.63 -11.82
CA ASP A 237 -23.56 2.90 -10.55
C ASP A 237 -24.38 3.75 -9.55
N LYS A 238 -25.66 3.41 -9.40
CA LYS A 238 -26.60 4.10 -8.48
C LYS A 238 -26.19 3.99 -6.99
N ARG A 239 -25.34 3.01 -6.63
CA ARG A 239 -24.87 2.84 -5.25
C ARG A 239 -23.83 3.87 -4.85
N ARG A 240 -23.23 4.59 -5.82
CA ARG A 240 -22.18 5.57 -5.57
C ARG A 240 -22.76 6.98 -5.45
N PRO A 241 -22.51 7.70 -4.36
CA PRO A 241 -22.80 9.12 -4.27
C PRO A 241 -21.91 9.90 -5.27
N GLN A 242 -22.36 11.10 -5.65
CA GLN A 242 -21.71 11.90 -6.69
C GLN A 242 -20.21 12.15 -6.43
N TRP A 243 -19.85 12.47 -5.20
CA TRP A 243 -18.45 12.66 -4.81
C TRP A 243 -17.61 11.39 -5.03
N ALA A 244 -18.15 10.21 -4.69
CA ALA A 244 -17.45 8.94 -4.87
C ALA A 244 -17.30 8.57 -6.36
N LYS A 245 -18.25 8.95 -7.22
CA LYS A 245 -18.11 8.80 -8.67
C LYS A 245 -16.93 9.61 -9.20
N ILE A 246 -16.84 10.89 -8.81
CA ILE A 246 -15.75 11.78 -9.23
C ILE A 246 -14.39 11.23 -8.79
N GLU A 247 -14.25 10.86 -7.50
CA GLU A 247 -12.99 10.34 -6.99
C GLU A 247 -12.61 8.98 -7.60
N SER A 248 -13.61 8.12 -7.86
CA SER A 248 -13.37 6.85 -8.55
C SER A 248 -12.92 7.04 -10.00
N CYS A 249 -13.47 8.00 -10.74
CA CYS A 249 -12.99 8.32 -12.10
C CYS A 249 -11.55 8.83 -12.10
N LYS A 250 -11.17 9.71 -11.16
CA LYS A 250 -9.78 10.13 -10.97
C LYS A 250 -8.87 8.94 -10.62
N ALA A 251 -9.38 8.00 -9.84
CA ALA A 251 -8.63 6.80 -9.48
C ALA A 251 -8.44 5.85 -10.68
N VAL A 252 -9.38 5.79 -11.63
CA VAL A 252 -9.20 5.08 -12.91
C VAL A 252 -8.02 5.65 -13.68
N ASP A 253 -7.96 6.98 -13.85
CA ASP A 253 -6.86 7.64 -14.58
C ASP A 253 -5.51 7.39 -13.91
N ARG A 254 -5.45 7.50 -12.58
CA ARG A 254 -4.24 7.18 -11.81
C ARG A 254 -3.83 5.73 -11.96
N TRP A 255 -4.78 4.79 -12.02
CA TRP A 255 -4.51 3.37 -12.15
C TRP A 255 -3.85 3.09 -13.51
N TRP A 256 -4.44 3.55 -14.60
CA TRP A 256 -3.91 3.35 -15.95
C TRP A 256 -2.56 4.04 -16.17
N LYS A 257 -2.36 5.23 -15.59
CA LYS A 257 -1.05 5.91 -15.62
C LYS A 257 0.07 5.08 -14.99
N ASN A 258 -0.24 4.26 -13.98
CA ASN A 258 0.74 3.46 -13.25
C ASN A 258 0.68 1.96 -13.61
N TYR A 259 -0.15 1.59 -14.58
CA TYR A 259 -0.31 0.20 -14.96
C TYR A 259 0.92 -0.33 -15.69
N VAL A 260 1.42 -1.47 -15.22
CA VAL A 260 2.46 -2.25 -15.89
C VAL A 260 1.90 -3.65 -16.09
N SER A 261 1.84 -4.11 -17.35
CA SER A 261 1.33 -5.44 -17.69
C SER A 261 2.18 -6.58 -17.11
N GLY A 262 1.63 -7.77 -17.05
CA GLY A 262 2.31 -8.98 -16.61
C GLY A 262 1.44 -9.84 -15.70
N THR A 263 1.53 -11.17 -15.91
CA THR A 263 0.85 -12.19 -15.12
C THR A 263 1.72 -12.67 -13.97
N VAL A 264 1.10 -13.06 -12.86
CA VAL A 264 1.79 -13.61 -11.69
C VAL A 264 0.98 -14.77 -11.14
N ASP A 265 1.60 -15.94 -10.99
CA ASP A 265 0.98 -17.11 -10.39
C ASP A 265 1.98 -17.89 -9.52
N PHE A 266 1.83 -17.81 -8.21
CA PHE A 266 2.60 -18.56 -7.22
C PHE A 266 1.78 -19.68 -6.55
N SER A 267 0.56 -19.94 -7.01
CA SER A 267 -0.33 -20.94 -6.41
C SER A 267 0.17 -22.39 -6.54
N LYS A 268 1.12 -22.62 -7.44
CA LYS A 268 1.67 -23.95 -7.74
C LYS A 268 3.00 -24.24 -7.04
N GLU A 269 3.63 -23.24 -6.40
CA GLU A 269 4.86 -23.45 -5.65
C GLU A 269 4.54 -24.15 -4.33
N LYS A 270 4.81 -25.45 -4.25
CA LYS A 270 4.73 -26.21 -3.01
C LYS A 270 5.74 -25.65 -2.01
N SER A 271 5.33 -25.44 -0.77
CA SER A 271 6.24 -25.21 0.36
C SER A 271 7.16 -26.44 0.44
N GLN A 272 8.45 -26.24 0.18
CA GLN A 272 9.49 -27.21 0.53
C GLN A 272 9.74 -27.12 2.03
#